data_08f7b618fe10ffeae7d6c6fc994a2fd0
#
_entry.id   08f7b618fe10ffeae7d6c6fc994a2fd0
#
_cell.length_a   1.000
_cell.length_b   1.000
_cell.length_c   1.000
_cell.angle_alpha   90.00
_cell.angle_beta   90.00
_cell.angle_gamma   90.00
#
_symmetry.space_group_name_H-M   'P 1'
#
loop_
_entity.id
_entity.type
_entity.pdbx_description
1 polymer ?
#
loop_
_entity_poly.entity_id
_entity_poly.type
_entity_poly.pdbx_seq_one_letter_code
_entity_poly.pdbx_strand_id
1 'polypeptide(L)'
;KKLLISISLLVCYFVPTHSSTSETITDNGASVFMYHRIGESTYPSTNVTIEQFNQHINYISKNDFNIIPLKDVIDIVKNNQEFTKNTISFSIDDAYESFYLNAWPKLREKNIPITLFISTEIIDNKTNGYMTWDQIRNFINEGGSVGQHTSSHMHMPLNSEESVKEDILNSHKSFMKELGFIPELFAYPYGETSKDIINILKEFNISHAFGQHSGVISIYDNEYYLPRFSLNEQFGDLDRFIFAAESLPLVVKDFIPSEMYLTENMKPRIEFSIESDIEVNQLNCFANTGGNWSNQKITNITEKRVQIILDDSFKSGRGRINCTVKKDKNWHWFGYQFLVK
;
A
#
# COMPACT_ATOMS: atom_id res chain seq x y z
N LYS A 1 -75.83 -42.12 -18.04
CA LYS A 1 -74.97 -41.57 -16.91
C LYS A 1 -73.56 -41.42 -17.48
N LYS A 2 -73.11 -40.17 -17.76
CA LYS A 2 -71.73 -39.85 -18.14
C LYS A 2 -71.03 -39.37 -16.91
N LEU A 3 -69.94 -40.06 -16.55
CA LEU A 3 -69.08 -39.72 -15.46
C LEU A 3 -67.99 -38.73 -15.94
N LEU A 4 -68.01 -37.48 -15.39
CA LEU A 4 -67.00 -36.48 -15.64
C LEU A 4 -65.88 -36.66 -14.62
N ILE A 5 -64.67 -37.04 -15.06
CA ILE A 5 -63.46 -37.09 -14.23
C ILE A 5 -62.79 -35.72 -14.34
N SER A 6 -62.76 -34.99 -13.26
CA SER A 6 -62.03 -33.73 -13.13
C SER A 6 -60.56 -34.03 -12.77
N ILE A 7 -59.62 -33.70 -13.67
CA ILE A 7 -58.19 -33.80 -13.41
C ILE A 7 -57.71 -32.46 -12.88
N SER A 8 -57.40 -32.38 -11.60
CA SER A 8 -56.74 -31.21 -11.00
C SER A 8 -55.24 -31.24 -11.30
N LEU A 9 -54.75 -30.31 -12.13
CA LEU A 9 -53.34 -30.10 -12.34
C LEU A 9 -52.76 -29.34 -11.13
N LEU A 10 -51.90 -30.03 -10.37
CA LEU A 10 -51.08 -29.41 -9.31
C LEU A 10 -49.89 -28.70 -9.96
N VAL A 11 -49.90 -27.39 -10.06
CA VAL A 11 -48.77 -26.58 -10.55
C VAL A 11 -47.82 -26.36 -9.36
N CYS A 12 -46.72 -27.11 -9.30
CA CYS A 12 -45.65 -26.84 -8.37
C CYS A 12 -44.83 -25.60 -8.83
N TYR A 13 -44.98 -24.49 -8.14
CA TYR A 13 -44.07 -23.36 -8.30
C TYR A 13 -42.72 -23.68 -7.68
N PHE A 14 -41.71 -23.88 -8.50
CA PHE A 14 -40.30 -23.88 -8.08
C PHE A 14 -39.89 -22.42 -7.79
N VAL A 15 -39.80 -22.07 -6.54
CA VAL A 15 -39.12 -20.84 -6.10
C VAL A 15 -37.65 -21.13 -6.08
N PRO A 16 -36.79 -20.50 -6.90
CA PRO A 16 -35.37 -20.68 -6.81
C PRO A 16 -34.92 -20.10 -5.47
N THR A 17 -34.46 -20.94 -4.56
CA THR A 17 -33.73 -20.52 -3.39
C THR A 17 -32.39 -19.95 -3.85
N HIS A 18 -32.24 -18.63 -3.85
CA HIS A 18 -30.94 -18.00 -3.96
C HIS A 18 -30.15 -18.39 -2.69
N SER A 19 -29.28 -19.38 -2.84
CA SER A 19 -28.22 -19.61 -1.90
C SER A 19 -27.27 -18.43 -2.01
N SER A 20 -27.30 -17.51 -1.07
CA SER A 20 -26.23 -16.54 -0.90
C SER A 20 -25.01 -17.35 -0.44
N THR A 21 -24.11 -17.68 -1.33
CA THR A 21 -22.77 -18.09 -0.97
C THR A 21 -22.14 -16.89 -0.25
N SER A 22 -21.98 -16.97 1.06
CA SER A 22 -21.08 -16.06 1.76
C SER A 22 -19.70 -16.23 1.12
N GLU A 23 -19.23 -15.24 0.39
CA GLU A 23 -17.84 -15.21 -0.06
C GLU A 23 -16.97 -15.34 1.18
N THR A 24 -16.22 -16.44 1.28
CA THR A 24 -15.23 -16.61 2.32
C THR A 24 -14.13 -15.60 2.05
N ILE A 25 -14.01 -14.60 2.92
CA ILE A 25 -12.93 -13.61 2.85
C ILE A 25 -11.62 -14.34 3.09
N THR A 26 -10.69 -14.22 2.14
CA THR A 26 -9.36 -14.80 2.28
C THR A 26 -8.54 -13.95 3.24
N ASP A 27 -7.96 -14.57 4.25
CA ASP A 27 -7.12 -13.89 5.24
C ASP A 27 -5.68 -13.65 4.71
N ASN A 28 -5.32 -14.11 3.51
CA ASN A 28 -3.99 -13.92 2.93
C ASN A 28 -3.86 -12.58 2.21
N GLY A 29 -2.65 -12.04 2.21
CA GLY A 29 -2.31 -10.77 1.58
C GLY A 29 -0.83 -10.66 1.27
N ALA A 30 -0.40 -9.48 0.83
CA ALA A 30 1.00 -9.19 0.54
C ALA A 30 1.54 -8.05 1.41
N SER A 31 2.66 -8.31 2.10
CA SER A 31 3.42 -7.25 2.78
C SER A 31 4.40 -6.61 1.81
N VAL A 32 4.20 -5.35 1.47
CA VAL A 32 5.09 -4.59 0.59
C VAL A 32 5.99 -3.70 1.42
N PHE A 33 7.31 -3.93 1.32
CA PHE A 33 8.31 -3.13 2.01
C PHE A 33 8.82 -2.00 1.12
N MET A 34 9.00 -0.82 1.71
CA MET A 34 9.47 0.37 1.03
C MET A 34 10.77 0.87 1.67
N TYR A 35 11.81 0.94 0.85
CA TYR A 35 13.10 1.55 1.19
C TYR A 35 13.27 2.87 0.44
N HIS A 36 14.31 3.63 0.81
CA HIS A 36 14.79 4.80 0.06
C HIS A 36 16.32 4.75 -0.04
N ARG A 37 17.06 5.07 1.05
CA ARG A 37 18.52 5.05 1.13
C ARG A 37 19.02 3.80 1.83
N ILE A 38 20.18 3.33 1.45
CA ILE A 38 20.85 2.18 2.10
C ILE A 38 22.29 2.54 2.45
N GLY A 39 22.57 2.67 3.76
CA GLY A 39 23.92 2.95 4.26
C GLY A 39 24.34 4.42 4.22
N GLU A 40 23.38 5.35 4.22
CA GLU A 40 23.60 6.80 4.29
C GLU A 40 23.17 7.37 5.65
N SER A 41 23.97 7.15 6.69
CA SER A 41 23.62 7.50 8.08
C SER A 41 23.34 8.99 8.35
N THR A 42 23.69 9.89 7.41
CA THR A 42 23.35 11.32 7.48
C THR A 42 21.85 11.57 7.37
N TYR A 43 21.09 10.61 6.83
CA TYR A 43 19.65 10.74 6.56
C TYR A 43 18.82 9.65 7.26
N PRO A 44 18.86 9.53 8.60
CA PRO A 44 18.29 8.39 9.34
C PRO A 44 16.77 8.20 9.14
N SER A 45 16.04 9.26 8.77
CA SER A 45 14.60 9.21 8.52
C SER A 45 14.20 8.49 7.23
N THR A 46 15.13 8.36 6.27
CA THR A 46 14.94 7.68 4.98
C THR A 46 15.96 6.57 4.74
N ASN A 47 17.00 6.49 5.59
CA ASN A 47 18.05 5.50 5.49
C ASN A 47 17.71 4.22 6.26
N VAL A 48 18.11 3.08 5.70
CA VAL A 48 18.27 1.81 6.42
C VAL A 48 19.76 1.51 6.45
N THR A 49 20.31 1.13 7.58
CA THR A 49 21.74 0.77 7.65
C THR A 49 22.03 -0.48 6.83
N ILE A 50 23.26 -0.63 6.38
CA ILE A 50 23.68 -1.86 5.64
C ILE A 50 23.45 -3.10 6.51
N GLU A 51 23.62 -3.00 7.82
CA GLU A 51 23.39 -4.11 8.74
C GLU A 51 21.91 -4.49 8.78
N GLN A 52 21.00 -3.52 9.01
CA GLN A 52 19.55 -3.75 9.00
C GLN A 52 19.10 -4.37 7.67
N PHE A 53 19.52 -3.80 6.54
CA PHE A 53 19.23 -4.34 5.22
C PHE A 53 19.68 -5.79 5.08
N ASN A 54 20.89 -6.09 5.52
CA ASN A 54 21.44 -7.45 5.49
C ASN A 54 20.65 -8.42 6.37
N GLN A 55 20.21 -7.97 7.55
CA GLN A 55 19.36 -8.77 8.44
C GLN A 55 18.03 -9.10 7.78
N HIS A 56 17.36 -8.12 7.14
CA HIS A 56 16.11 -8.32 6.41
C HIS A 56 16.27 -9.36 5.30
N ILE A 57 17.26 -9.17 4.42
CA ILE A 57 17.49 -10.07 3.30
C ILE A 57 17.89 -11.49 3.76
N ASN A 58 18.70 -11.58 4.80
CA ASN A 58 19.08 -12.88 5.35
C ASN A 58 17.89 -13.60 6.00
N TYR A 59 16.99 -12.88 6.67
CA TYR A 59 15.81 -13.46 7.29
C TYR A 59 14.88 -14.07 6.22
N ILE A 60 14.49 -13.29 5.21
CA ILE A 60 13.59 -13.78 4.17
C ILE A 60 14.20 -14.90 3.32
N SER A 61 15.53 -14.90 3.14
CA SER A 61 16.23 -15.96 2.39
C SER A 61 16.32 -17.30 3.16
N LYS A 62 16.11 -17.29 4.48
CA LYS A 62 16.19 -18.49 5.34
C LYS A 62 14.83 -19.01 5.76
N ASN A 63 13.77 -18.28 5.50
CA ASN A 63 12.41 -18.63 5.89
C ASN A 63 11.52 -18.76 4.65
N ASP A 64 10.40 -19.43 4.81
CA ASP A 64 9.47 -19.75 3.71
C ASP A 64 8.57 -18.52 3.38
N PHE A 65 9.13 -17.59 2.60
CA PHE A 65 8.41 -16.45 2.05
C PHE A 65 8.21 -16.61 0.53
N ASN A 66 7.02 -16.27 0.07
CA ASN A 66 6.72 -16.11 -1.35
C ASN A 66 7.11 -14.70 -1.79
N ILE A 67 8.34 -14.54 -2.30
CA ILE A 67 8.87 -13.24 -2.73
C ILE A 67 8.56 -13.04 -4.20
N ILE A 68 7.66 -12.08 -4.52
CA ILE A 68 7.20 -11.85 -5.89
C ILE A 68 7.42 -10.40 -6.33
N PRO A 69 7.53 -10.15 -7.65
CA PRO A 69 7.53 -8.80 -8.21
C PRO A 69 6.29 -8.01 -7.78
N LEU A 70 6.43 -6.70 -7.59
CA LEU A 70 5.29 -5.84 -7.23
C LEU A 70 4.18 -5.87 -8.30
N LYS A 71 4.55 -6.05 -9.57
CA LYS A 71 3.59 -6.24 -10.65
C LYS A 71 2.71 -7.48 -10.42
N ASP A 72 3.28 -8.58 -9.95
CA ASP A 72 2.53 -9.83 -9.71
C ASP A 72 1.58 -9.66 -8.51
N VAL A 73 1.97 -8.88 -7.48
CA VAL A 73 1.04 -8.47 -6.39
C VAL A 73 -0.17 -7.76 -6.99
N ILE A 74 0.06 -6.83 -7.91
CA ILE A 74 -1.00 -6.07 -8.57
C ILE A 74 -1.86 -6.96 -9.49
N ASP A 75 -1.26 -7.88 -10.22
CA ASP A 75 -2.00 -8.82 -11.07
C ASP A 75 -2.93 -9.71 -10.24
N ILE A 76 -2.52 -10.12 -9.02
CA ILE A 76 -3.35 -10.86 -8.07
C ILE A 76 -4.54 -9.99 -7.60
N VAL A 77 -4.30 -8.75 -7.17
CA VAL A 77 -5.35 -7.81 -6.76
C VAL A 77 -6.35 -7.56 -7.88
N LYS A 78 -5.86 -7.20 -9.07
CA LYS A 78 -6.67 -6.88 -10.25
C LYS A 78 -7.56 -8.04 -10.71
N ASN A 79 -7.05 -9.27 -10.61
CA ASN A 79 -7.77 -10.46 -11.03
C ASN A 79 -8.56 -11.11 -9.89
N ASN A 80 -8.62 -10.47 -8.72
CA ASN A 80 -9.31 -10.97 -7.53
C ASN A 80 -8.88 -12.41 -7.17
N GLN A 81 -7.57 -12.68 -7.29
CA GLN A 81 -6.99 -13.99 -7.01
C GLN A 81 -6.54 -14.08 -5.54
N GLU A 82 -6.49 -15.27 -5.01
CA GLU A 82 -6.03 -15.49 -3.64
C GLU A 82 -4.50 -15.40 -3.54
N PHE A 83 -4.00 -14.64 -2.55
CA PHE A 83 -2.59 -14.60 -2.23
C PHE A 83 -2.10 -15.90 -1.62
N THR A 84 -0.90 -16.32 -1.99
CA THR A 84 -0.18 -17.37 -1.27
C THR A 84 0.22 -16.85 0.12
N LYS A 85 0.25 -17.72 1.10
CA LYS A 85 0.71 -17.38 2.46
C LYS A 85 2.13 -16.81 2.44
N ASN A 86 2.40 -15.86 3.33
CA ASN A 86 3.69 -15.18 3.49
C ASN A 86 4.17 -14.50 2.19
N THR A 87 3.26 -13.93 1.40
CA THR A 87 3.63 -13.17 0.20
C THR A 87 4.22 -11.82 0.59
N ILE A 88 5.41 -11.53 0.07
CA ILE A 88 6.10 -10.24 0.24
C ILE A 88 6.60 -9.69 -1.09
N SER A 89 6.71 -8.37 -1.16
CA SER A 89 7.31 -7.67 -2.28
C SER A 89 8.11 -6.46 -1.80
N PHE A 90 8.98 -5.95 -2.66
CA PHE A 90 9.87 -4.83 -2.34
C PHE A 90 9.73 -3.68 -3.31
N SER A 91 9.78 -2.48 -2.75
CA SER A 91 9.86 -1.23 -3.50
C SER A 91 10.95 -0.33 -2.92
N ILE A 92 11.44 0.57 -3.74
CA ILE A 92 12.36 1.63 -3.33
C ILE A 92 11.93 2.93 -3.99
N ASP A 93 11.92 4.01 -3.22
CA ASP A 93 11.51 5.32 -3.73
C ASP A 93 12.73 6.22 -3.97
N ASP A 94 12.55 7.26 -4.79
CA ASP A 94 13.47 8.38 -5.07
C ASP A 94 14.70 8.07 -5.93
N ALA A 95 15.04 6.83 -6.18
CA ALA A 95 16.22 6.45 -6.97
C ALA A 95 17.56 6.98 -6.40
N TYR A 96 17.77 6.90 -5.08
CA TYR A 96 19.06 7.25 -4.48
C TYR A 96 20.19 6.32 -4.97
N GLU A 97 21.37 6.87 -5.25
CA GLU A 97 22.53 6.11 -5.72
C GLU A 97 22.98 5.05 -4.70
N SER A 98 22.80 5.31 -3.40
CA SER A 98 23.13 4.37 -2.35
C SER A 98 22.38 3.04 -2.45
N PHE A 99 21.16 3.04 -2.95
CA PHE A 99 20.44 1.80 -3.26
C PHE A 99 21.17 1.00 -4.34
N TYR A 100 21.50 1.65 -5.47
CA TYR A 100 22.14 1.00 -6.60
C TYR A 100 23.51 0.41 -6.23
N LEU A 101 24.28 1.13 -5.42
CA LEU A 101 25.62 0.72 -5.01
C LEU A 101 25.63 -0.33 -3.89
N ASN A 102 24.75 -0.19 -2.88
CA ASN A 102 24.83 -0.96 -1.63
C ASN A 102 23.82 -2.11 -1.54
N ALA A 103 22.67 -2.01 -2.19
CA ALA A 103 21.60 -3.00 -2.09
C ALA A 103 21.38 -3.81 -3.36
N TRP A 104 21.35 -3.17 -4.52
CA TRP A 104 21.01 -3.83 -5.79
C TRP A 104 21.89 -5.05 -6.10
N PRO A 105 23.24 -5.01 -5.98
CA PRO A 105 24.06 -6.18 -6.26
C PRO A 105 23.66 -7.42 -5.46
N LYS A 106 23.25 -7.23 -4.21
CA LYS A 106 22.85 -8.31 -3.32
C LYS A 106 21.44 -8.85 -3.65
N LEU A 107 20.50 -7.96 -3.97
CA LEU A 107 19.15 -8.36 -4.39
C LEU A 107 19.21 -9.17 -5.69
N ARG A 108 19.99 -8.71 -6.66
CA ARG A 108 20.23 -9.38 -7.93
C ARG A 108 20.86 -10.76 -7.74
N GLU A 109 21.92 -10.88 -6.93
CA GLU A 109 22.57 -12.16 -6.62
C GLU A 109 21.59 -13.19 -6.07
N LYS A 110 20.62 -12.73 -5.26
CA LYS A 110 19.60 -13.59 -4.65
C LYS A 110 18.31 -13.71 -5.48
N ASN A 111 18.25 -13.12 -6.66
CA ASN A 111 17.05 -13.05 -7.50
C ASN A 111 15.81 -12.48 -6.76
N ILE A 112 16.02 -11.51 -5.87
CA ILE A 112 14.95 -10.82 -5.16
C ILE A 112 14.44 -9.66 -6.01
N PRO A 113 13.17 -9.71 -6.49
CA PRO A 113 12.60 -8.66 -7.31
C PRO A 113 12.38 -7.37 -6.50
N ILE A 114 12.56 -6.23 -7.14
CA ILE A 114 12.28 -4.92 -6.54
C ILE A 114 11.81 -3.93 -7.62
N THR A 115 10.89 -3.03 -7.23
CA THR A 115 10.41 -1.94 -8.09
C THR A 115 10.94 -0.60 -7.60
N LEU A 116 11.60 0.14 -8.49
CA LEU A 116 12.15 1.48 -8.25
C LEU A 116 11.15 2.54 -8.71
N PHE A 117 10.63 3.36 -7.80
CA PHE A 117 9.80 4.51 -8.10
C PHE A 117 10.64 5.76 -8.28
N ILE A 118 10.53 6.41 -9.45
CA ILE A 118 11.46 7.42 -9.92
C ILE A 118 10.79 8.79 -10.03
N SER A 119 11.34 9.80 -9.34
CA SER A 119 11.09 11.22 -9.61
C SER A 119 12.04 11.69 -10.69
N THR A 120 11.51 12.00 -11.88
CA THR A 120 12.34 12.10 -13.09
C THR A 120 13.18 13.37 -13.16
N GLU A 121 12.70 14.51 -12.66
CA GLU A 121 13.40 15.80 -12.73
C GLU A 121 14.76 15.76 -12.04
N ILE A 122 14.85 15.08 -10.90
CA ILE A 122 16.10 15.00 -10.13
C ILE A 122 17.17 14.18 -10.87
N ILE A 123 16.74 13.19 -11.66
CA ILE A 123 17.58 12.36 -12.50
C ILE A 123 17.99 13.14 -13.77
N ASP A 124 17.04 13.83 -14.39
CA ASP A 124 17.28 14.68 -15.58
C ASP A 124 18.31 15.78 -15.27
N ASN A 125 18.23 16.36 -14.07
CA ASN A 125 19.17 17.37 -13.58
C ASN A 125 20.51 16.79 -13.12
N LYS A 126 20.70 15.47 -13.17
CA LYS A 126 21.94 14.78 -12.75
C LYS A 126 22.37 15.16 -11.33
N THR A 127 21.40 15.21 -10.41
CA THR A 127 21.64 15.59 -9.03
C THR A 127 22.54 14.58 -8.34
N ASN A 128 23.56 15.06 -7.65
CA ASN A 128 24.49 14.19 -6.90
C ASN A 128 23.75 13.37 -5.82
N GLY A 129 24.15 12.11 -5.67
CA GLY A 129 23.56 11.17 -4.69
C GLY A 129 22.32 10.43 -5.20
N TYR A 130 21.93 10.67 -6.46
CA TYR A 130 20.87 9.95 -7.16
C TYR A 130 21.44 9.12 -8.31
N MET A 131 20.72 8.07 -8.69
CA MET A 131 21.08 7.27 -9.86
C MET A 131 21.06 8.13 -11.12
N THR A 132 21.88 7.73 -12.09
CA THR A 132 21.80 8.27 -13.45
C THR A 132 20.83 7.42 -14.29
N TRP A 133 20.35 7.96 -15.43
CA TRP A 133 19.56 7.18 -16.38
C TRP A 133 20.31 5.94 -16.90
N ASP A 134 21.65 6.00 -17.02
CA ASP A 134 22.46 4.83 -17.38
C ASP A 134 22.40 3.75 -16.30
N GLN A 135 22.50 4.11 -15.03
CA GLN A 135 22.34 3.17 -13.91
C GLN A 135 20.92 2.59 -13.86
N ILE A 136 19.89 3.39 -14.15
CA ILE A 136 18.50 2.94 -14.22
C ILE A 136 18.29 1.95 -15.37
N ARG A 137 18.84 2.25 -16.56
CA ARG A 137 18.82 1.30 -17.71
C ARG A 137 19.53 -0.01 -17.37
N ASN A 138 20.69 0.05 -16.72
CA ASN A 138 21.41 -1.14 -16.27
C ASN A 138 20.58 -1.94 -15.25
N PHE A 139 19.97 -1.26 -14.27
CA PHE A 139 19.08 -1.87 -13.29
C PHE A 139 17.92 -2.65 -13.96
N ILE A 140 17.26 -2.04 -14.96
CA ILE A 140 16.19 -2.69 -15.74
C ILE A 140 16.72 -3.88 -16.53
N ASN A 141 17.85 -3.72 -17.23
CA ASN A 141 18.47 -4.81 -18.02
C ASN A 141 18.89 -6.00 -17.15
N GLU A 142 19.17 -5.77 -15.88
CA GLU A 142 19.54 -6.78 -14.89
C GLU A 142 18.33 -7.37 -14.14
N GLY A 143 17.09 -7.03 -14.55
CA GLY A 143 15.84 -7.61 -14.02
C GLY A 143 15.10 -6.77 -12.99
N GLY A 144 15.54 -5.53 -12.73
CA GLY A 144 14.79 -4.56 -11.91
C GLY A 144 13.57 -4.02 -12.66
N SER A 145 12.55 -3.58 -11.94
CA SER A 145 11.38 -2.91 -12.50
C SER A 145 11.26 -1.47 -12.03
N VAL A 146 10.55 -0.63 -12.77
CA VAL A 146 10.41 0.80 -12.46
C VAL A 146 8.95 1.22 -12.38
N GLY A 147 8.68 2.25 -11.57
CA GLY A 147 7.40 2.91 -11.41
C GLY A 147 7.57 4.43 -11.39
N GLN A 148 6.46 5.15 -11.40
CA GLN A 148 6.42 6.61 -11.40
C GLN A 148 6.37 7.17 -9.98
N HIS A 149 7.03 8.32 -9.77
CA HIS A 149 7.01 9.06 -8.50
C HIS A 149 6.92 10.57 -8.74
N THR A 150 6.11 11.01 -9.72
CA THR A 150 6.04 12.38 -10.28
C THR A 150 7.31 12.79 -11.03
N SER A 151 7.36 14.03 -11.53
CA SER A 151 8.59 14.61 -12.04
C SER A 151 9.39 15.28 -10.92
N SER A 152 8.76 16.19 -10.19
CA SER A 152 9.41 17.10 -9.23
C SER A 152 9.36 16.62 -7.77
N HIS A 153 8.81 15.44 -7.49
CA HIS A 153 8.55 14.96 -6.12
C HIS A 153 7.67 15.91 -5.30
N MET A 154 6.63 16.48 -5.94
CA MET A 154 5.76 17.48 -5.32
C MET A 154 4.77 16.89 -4.30
N HIS A 155 4.32 17.72 -3.35
CA HIS A 155 3.15 17.45 -2.52
C HIS A 155 1.88 17.61 -3.36
N MET A 156 1.45 16.57 -4.06
CA MET A 156 0.40 16.64 -5.07
C MET A 156 -0.89 17.32 -4.57
N PRO A 157 -1.46 16.98 -3.38
CA PRO A 157 -2.71 17.59 -2.93
C PRO A 157 -2.59 19.09 -2.53
N LEU A 158 -1.36 19.62 -2.42
CA LEU A 158 -1.11 21.03 -2.11
C LEU A 158 -0.98 21.90 -3.36
N ASN A 159 -1.10 21.33 -4.56
CA ASN A 159 -0.93 22.00 -5.83
C ASN A 159 -2.23 22.02 -6.63
N SER A 160 -2.33 22.90 -7.63
CA SER A 160 -3.49 22.91 -8.53
C SER A 160 -3.50 21.65 -9.42
N GLU A 161 -4.70 21.29 -9.89
CA GLU A 161 -4.88 20.17 -10.81
C GLU A 161 -4.00 20.31 -12.06
N GLU A 162 -3.94 21.52 -12.62
CA GLU A 162 -3.12 21.84 -13.79
C GLU A 162 -1.64 21.59 -13.53
N SER A 163 -1.13 22.03 -12.36
CA SER A 163 0.27 21.82 -11.98
C SER A 163 0.60 20.34 -11.79
N VAL A 164 -0.32 19.57 -11.19
CA VAL A 164 -0.14 18.12 -11.01
C VAL A 164 -0.15 17.40 -12.36
N LYS A 165 -1.08 17.74 -13.25
CA LYS A 165 -1.15 17.17 -14.61
C LYS A 165 0.09 17.50 -15.42
N GLU A 166 0.60 18.73 -15.34
CA GLU A 166 1.83 19.14 -15.99
C GLU A 166 3.04 18.36 -15.46
N ASP A 167 3.15 18.17 -14.15
CA ASP A 167 4.23 17.42 -13.53
C ASP A 167 4.24 15.95 -13.98
N ILE A 168 3.07 15.28 -14.01
CA ILE A 168 2.94 13.92 -14.53
C ILE A 168 3.33 13.86 -16.01
N LEU A 169 2.88 14.81 -16.83
CA LEU A 169 3.25 14.87 -18.25
C LEU A 169 4.76 15.04 -18.44
N ASN A 170 5.42 15.81 -17.60
CA ASN A 170 6.87 15.97 -17.64
C ASN A 170 7.58 14.66 -17.28
N SER A 171 7.09 13.96 -16.25
CA SER A 171 7.57 12.62 -15.91
C SER A 171 7.42 11.65 -17.09
N HIS A 172 6.25 11.62 -17.74
CA HIS A 172 6.01 10.78 -18.92
C HIS A 172 6.95 11.08 -20.08
N LYS A 173 7.24 12.38 -20.35
CA LYS A 173 8.20 12.78 -21.39
C LYS A 173 9.61 12.23 -21.09
N SER A 174 10.06 12.32 -19.84
CA SER A 174 11.38 11.82 -19.43
C SER A 174 11.44 10.29 -19.56
N PHE A 175 10.43 9.55 -19.08
CA PHE A 175 10.38 8.09 -19.23
C PHE A 175 10.40 7.67 -20.70
N MET A 176 9.56 8.28 -21.55
CA MET A 176 9.54 7.97 -22.99
C MET A 176 10.88 8.27 -23.66
N LYS A 177 11.52 9.39 -23.34
CA LYS A 177 12.82 9.79 -23.87
C LYS A 177 13.94 8.83 -23.46
N GLU A 178 13.99 8.45 -22.19
CA GLU A 178 15.13 7.75 -21.60
C GLU A 178 14.97 6.22 -21.61
N LEU A 179 13.73 5.72 -21.49
CA LEU A 179 13.43 4.28 -21.40
C LEU A 179 12.62 3.74 -22.60
N GLY A 180 11.91 4.62 -23.35
CA GLY A 180 11.06 4.21 -24.45
C GLY A 180 9.67 3.70 -24.05
N PHE A 181 9.31 3.76 -22.76
CA PHE A 181 7.99 3.39 -22.24
C PHE A 181 7.64 4.23 -21.00
N ILE A 182 6.36 4.24 -20.63
CA ILE A 182 5.84 4.86 -19.41
C ILE A 182 5.47 3.73 -18.42
N PRO A 183 6.03 3.72 -17.19
CA PRO A 183 5.64 2.73 -16.17
C PRO A 183 4.16 2.88 -15.77
N GLU A 184 3.49 1.75 -15.49
CA GLU A 184 2.06 1.73 -15.15
C GLU A 184 1.78 1.91 -13.64
N LEU A 185 2.77 1.64 -12.78
CA LEU A 185 2.65 1.74 -11.34
C LEU A 185 3.09 3.11 -10.84
N PHE A 186 2.43 3.61 -9.83
CA PHE A 186 2.70 4.92 -9.24
C PHE A 186 2.89 4.82 -7.72
N ALA A 187 3.85 5.55 -7.16
CA ALA A 187 3.92 5.80 -5.72
C ALA A 187 3.73 7.29 -5.47
N TYR A 188 2.88 7.63 -4.52
CA TYR A 188 2.68 9.04 -4.15
C TYR A 188 3.89 9.58 -3.40
N PRO A 189 4.50 10.71 -3.79
CA PRO A 189 5.46 11.40 -2.95
C PRO A 189 4.90 11.61 -1.54
N TYR A 190 5.70 11.28 -0.52
CA TYR A 190 5.29 11.33 0.91
C TYR A 190 4.12 10.40 1.27
N GLY A 191 3.60 9.59 0.35
CA GLY A 191 2.37 8.82 0.49
C GLY A 191 1.10 9.68 0.54
N GLU A 192 1.16 10.91 0.06
CA GLU A 192 0.10 11.93 0.15
C GLU A 192 -0.78 11.93 -1.10
N THR A 193 -2.08 11.81 -0.91
CA THR A 193 -3.07 11.84 -1.98
C THR A 193 -4.40 12.45 -1.53
N SER A 194 -5.31 12.64 -2.47
CA SER A 194 -6.70 13.03 -2.30
C SER A 194 -7.56 12.33 -3.35
N LYS A 195 -8.87 12.43 -3.23
CA LYS A 195 -9.79 11.91 -4.27
C LYS A 195 -9.53 12.55 -5.63
N ASP A 196 -9.25 13.85 -5.66
CA ASP A 196 -8.97 14.57 -6.91
C ASP A 196 -7.67 14.06 -7.55
N ILE A 197 -6.62 13.84 -6.76
CA ILE A 197 -5.37 13.27 -7.26
C ILE A 197 -5.59 11.85 -7.82
N ILE A 198 -6.37 11.02 -7.13
CA ILE A 198 -6.73 9.68 -7.65
C ILE A 198 -7.44 9.78 -9.01
N ASN A 199 -8.36 10.74 -9.18
CA ASN A 199 -9.04 10.95 -10.46
C ASN A 199 -8.06 11.36 -11.56
N ILE A 200 -7.10 12.24 -11.26
CA ILE A 200 -6.04 12.61 -12.20
C ILE A 200 -5.22 11.37 -12.61
N LEU A 201 -4.79 10.53 -11.68
CA LEU A 201 -4.03 9.32 -12.03
C LEU A 201 -4.80 8.40 -12.98
N LYS A 202 -6.12 8.29 -12.81
CA LYS A 202 -6.99 7.51 -13.73
C LYS A 202 -7.01 8.11 -15.14
N GLU A 203 -7.04 9.44 -15.28
CA GLU A 203 -6.94 10.12 -16.58
C GLU A 203 -5.63 9.80 -17.29
N PHE A 204 -4.55 9.60 -16.55
CA PHE A 204 -3.22 9.26 -17.08
C PHE A 204 -2.97 7.75 -17.27
N ASN A 205 -4.02 6.92 -17.16
CA ASN A 205 -3.95 5.46 -17.29
C ASN A 205 -2.94 4.80 -16.32
N ILE A 206 -2.71 5.39 -15.15
CA ILE A 206 -2.00 4.74 -14.06
C ILE A 206 -2.85 3.57 -13.59
N SER A 207 -2.28 2.39 -13.52
CA SER A 207 -3.04 1.19 -13.17
C SER A 207 -3.33 1.10 -11.66
N HIS A 208 -2.30 1.34 -10.86
CA HIS A 208 -2.37 1.23 -9.39
C HIS A 208 -1.42 2.24 -8.72
N ALA A 209 -1.75 2.64 -7.50
CA ALA A 209 -0.94 3.61 -6.77
C ALA A 209 -0.74 3.23 -5.30
N PHE A 210 0.47 3.52 -4.79
CA PHE A 210 0.92 3.14 -3.45
C PHE A 210 1.10 4.36 -2.55
N GLY A 211 0.54 4.26 -1.34
CA GLY A 211 0.81 5.18 -0.24
C GLY A 211 2.08 4.83 0.55
N GLN A 212 2.22 5.48 1.72
CA GLN A 212 3.27 5.21 2.71
C GLN A 212 2.69 4.84 4.09
N HIS A 213 1.41 4.48 4.15
CA HIS A 213 0.79 3.94 5.35
C HIS A 213 1.09 2.46 5.48
N SER A 214 1.36 2.02 6.71
CA SER A 214 1.65 0.61 7.00
C SER A 214 0.38 -0.23 6.90
N GLY A 215 0.49 -1.43 6.35
CA GLY A 215 -0.61 -2.38 6.22
C GLY A 215 -0.23 -3.51 5.29
N VAL A 216 -0.99 -4.59 5.32
CA VAL A 216 -0.84 -5.72 4.41
C VAL A 216 -1.87 -5.57 3.30
N ILE A 217 -1.43 -5.63 2.05
CA ILE A 217 -2.33 -5.52 0.88
C ILE A 217 -3.27 -6.71 0.84
N SER A 218 -4.56 -6.44 0.71
CA SER A 218 -5.59 -7.43 0.42
C SER A 218 -6.21 -7.19 -0.97
N ILE A 219 -6.90 -8.19 -1.50
CA ILE A 219 -7.64 -8.04 -2.77
C ILE A 219 -8.85 -7.10 -2.67
N TYR A 220 -9.20 -6.65 -1.47
CA TYR A 220 -10.32 -5.75 -1.19
C TYR A 220 -9.89 -4.29 -1.03
N ASP A 221 -8.57 -3.99 -1.10
CA ASP A 221 -8.05 -2.65 -0.90
C ASP A 221 -8.34 -1.74 -2.11
N ASN A 222 -8.28 -0.42 -1.86
CA ASN A 222 -8.38 0.56 -2.92
C ASN A 222 -7.13 0.51 -3.81
N GLU A 223 -7.29 0.13 -5.07
CA GLU A 223 -6.22 0.00 -6.07
C GLU A 223 -5.35 1.26 -6.22
N TYR A 224 -5.89 2.42 -5.87
CA TYR A 224 -5.21 3.71 -5.94
C TYR A 224 -4.68 4.19 -4.58
N TYR A 225 -4.71 3.35 -3.54
CA TYR A 225 -4.15 3.70 -2.23
C TYR A 225 -3.70 2.45 -1.46
N LEU A 226 -2.78 1.70 -2.05
CA LEU A 226 -2.25 0.46 -1.50
C LEU A 226 -1.20 0.75 -0.42
N PRO A 227 -1.20 0.02 0.71
CA PRO A 227 -0.26 0.22 1.81
C PRO A 227 1.13 -0.31 1.49
N ARG A 228 2.14 0.29 2.14
CA ARG A 228 3.53 -0.21 2.17
C ARG A 228 4.14 0.00 3.54
N PHE A 229 4.94 -0.95 4.02
CA PHE A 229 5.70 -0.80 5.25
C PHE A 229 6.97 0.01 5.00
N SER A 230 6.99 1.26 5.45
CA SER A 230 8.18 2.12 5.37
C SER A 230 9.26 1.63 6.32
N LEU A 231 10.49 1.51 5.81
CA LEU A 231 11.69 1.15 6.56
C LEU A 231 12.67 2.32 6.58
N ASN A 232 13.19 2.62 7.76
CA ASN A 232 14.26 3.57 8.01
C ASN A 232 15.03 3.13 9.25
N GLU A 233 16.03 3.87 9.71
CA GLU A 233 16.84 3.44 10.86
C GLU A 233 16.02 3.21 12.14
N GLN A 234 14.98 4.01 12.37
CA GLN A 234 14.09 3.86 13.52
C GLN A 234 13.11 2.69 13.38
N PHE A 235 12.63 2.43 12.16
CA PHE A 235 11.59 1.44 11.86
C PHE A 235 12.11 0.24 11.05
N GLY A 236 13.42 0.07 10.98
CA GLY A 236 14.08 -1.00 10.25
C GLY A 236 14.72 -2.06 11.16
N ASP A 237 14.37 -2.13 12.46
CA ASP A 237 14.81 -3.24 13.28
C ASP A 237 14.21 -4.57 12.80
N LEU A 238 14.95 -5.66 13.05
CA LEU A 238 14.59 -6.97 12.53
C LEU A 238 13.25 -7.49 13.09
N ASP A 239 12.97 -7.25 14.36
CA ASP A 239 11.73 -7.74 15.00
C ASP A 239 10.51 -7.08 14.38
N ARG A 240 10.57 -5.76 14.11
CA ARG A 240 9.50 -5.05 13.41
C ARG A 240 9.37 -5.52 11.97
N PHE A 241 10.48 -5.76 11.27
CA PHE A 241 10.46 -6.31 9.92
C PHE A 241 9.77 -7.69 9.88
N ILE A 242 10.13 -8.59 10.79
CA ILE A 242 9.51 -9.90 10.94
C ILE A 242 8.01 -9.76 11.22
N PHE A 243 7.67 -8.90 12.19
CA PHE A 243 6.27 -8.65 12.55
C PHE A 243 5.44 -8.19 11.34
N ALA A 244 5.97 -7.27 10.53
CA ALA A 244 5.30 -6.80 9.32
C ALA A 244 5.24 -7.88 8.21
N ALA A 245 6.32 -8.67 8.04
CA ALA A 245 6.40 -9.73 7.02
C ALA A 245 5.44 -10.90 7.29
N GLU A 246 5.18 -11.20 8.56
CA GLU A 246 4.31 -12.31 8.99
C GLU A 246 2.87 -11.86 9.26
N SER A 247 2.58 -10.56 9.17
CA SER A 247 1.24 -10.04 9.36
C SER A 247 0.31 -10.38 8.19
N LEU A 248 -0.97 -10.50 8.51
CA LEU A 248 -2.08 -10.68 7.57
C LEU A 248 -2.87 -9.37 7.41
N PRO A 249 -3.65 -9.19 6.36
CA PRO A 249 -4.49 -8.01 6.21
C PRO A 249 -5.60 -8.00 7.25
N LEU A 250 -5.84 -6.84 7.86
CA LEU A 250 -7.09 -6.55 8.54
C LEU A 250 -8.01 -5.91 7.48
N VAL A 251 -8.91 -6.71 6.91
CA VAL A 251 -9.80 -6.25 5.83
C VAL A 251 -10.82 -5.26 6.37
N VAL A 252 -10.74 -4.04 5.89
CA VAL A 252 -11.58 -2.89 6.31
C VAL A 252 -12.44 -2.42 5.14
N LYS A 253 -13.74 -2.18 5.40
CA LYS A 253 -14.67 -1.57 4.44
C LYS A 253 -15.34 -0.33 5.02
N ASP A 254 -15.93 0.46 4.13
CA ASP A 254 -16.71 1.65 4.46
C ASP A 254 -15.97 2.61 5.40
N PHE A 255 -14.67 2.83 5.13
CA PHE A 255 -13.84 3.72 5.92
C PHE A 255 -14.29 5.19 5.77
N ILE A 256 -14.49 5.85 6.92
CA ILE A 256 -14.85 7.26 7.02
C ILE A 256 -13.76 8.00 7.81
N PRO A 257 -13.31 9.17 7.34
CA PRO A 257 -13.67 9.85 6.09
C PRO A 257 -12.99 9.17 4.88
N SER A 258 -13.68 9.16 3.75
CA SER A 258 -13.12 8.61 2.51
C SER A 258 -12.17 9.58 1.79
N GLU A 259 -12.03 10.82 2.29
CA GLU A 259 -11.07 11.81 1.81
C GLU A 259 -9.79 11.73 2.64
N MET A 260 -8.64 11.70 1.95
CA MET A 260 -7.32 11.61 2.56
C MET A 260 -6.70 12.99 2.85
N TYR A 261 -7.18 14.06 2.20
CA TYR A 261 -6.72 15.42 2.44
C TYR A 261 -7.71 16.19 3.33
N LEU A 262 -7.33 16.40 4.59
CA LEU A 262 -8.15 17.10 5.57
C LEU A 262 -7.86 18.61 5.54
N THR A 263 -8.84 19.41 5.13
CA THR A 263 -8.71 20.85 4.96
C THR A 263 -9.45 21.67 6.02
N GLU A 264 -10.47 21.10 6.65
CA GLU A 264 -11.37 21.83 7.58
C GLU A 264 -11.46 21.16 8.94
N ASN A 265 -11.77 19.85 8.97
CA ASN A 265 -11.96 19.12 10.22
C ASN A 265 -10.73 18.24 10.53
N MET A 266 -9.86 18.73 11.40
CA MET A 266 -8.63 18.05 11.83
C MET A 266 -8.87 16.97 12.89
N LYS A 267 -10.10 16.78 13.37
CA LYS A 267 -10.52 15.70 14.25
C LYS A 267 -11.72 14.97 13.63
N PRO A 268 -11.52 14.29 12.48
CA PRO A 268 -12.62 13.68 11.78
C PRO A 268 -13.21 12.52 12.60
N ARG A 269 -14.47 12.24 12.36
CA ARG A 269 -15.09 10.99 12.80
C ARG A 269 -14.48 9.86 11.96
N ILE A 270 -13.81 8.91 12.62
CA ILE A 270 -13.17 7.78 11.95
C ILE A 270 -13.96 6.53 12.25
N GLU A 271 -14.49 5.90 11.20
CA GLU A 271 -15.27 4.68 11.30
C GLU A 271 -14.93 3.72 10.18
N PHE A 272 -15.08 2.46 10.45
CA PHE A 272 -14.97 1.39 9.44
C PHE A 272 -15.64 0.11 9.89
N SER A 273 -15.93 -0.76 8.94
CA SER A 273 -16.38 -2.11 9.17
C SER A 273 -15.24 -3.11 8.99
N ILE A 274 -15.16 -4.12 9.82
CA ILE A 274 -14.20 -5.23 9.71
C ILE A 274 -14.91 -6.39 9.05
N GLU A 275 -14.39 -6.84 7.91
CA GLU A 275 -15.00 -7.93 7.12
C GLU A 275 -14.46 -9.31 7.49
N SER A 276 -13.28 -9.38 8.12
CA SER A 276 -12.71 -10.64 8.61
C SER A 276 -13.53 -11.21 9.78
N ASP A 277 -13.38 -12.52 10.03
CA ASP A 277 -13.92 -13.18 11.23
C ASP A 277 -13.05 -12.84 12.45
N ILE A 278 -13.03 -11.56 12.82
CA ILE A 278 -12.25 -10.98 13.91
C ILE A 278 -13.19 -10.35 14.91
N GLU A 279 -12.92 -10.61 16.19
CA GLU A 279 -13.64 -9.99 17.29
C GLU A 279 -13.14 -8.55 17.51
N VAL A 280 -14.03 -7.59 17.31
CA VAL A 280 -13.74 -6.15 17.41
C VAL A 280 -13.21 -5.73 18.79
N ASN A 281 -13.58 -6.42 19.87
CA ASN A 281 -13.13 -6.15 21.23
C ASN A 281 -11.61 -6.40 21.46
N GLN A 282 -10.95 -7.10 20.54
CA GLN A 282 -9.51 -7.35 20.57
C GLN A 282 -8.71 -6.36 19.71
N LEU A 283 -9.39 -5.47 18.99
CA LEU A 283 -8.78 -4.48 18.12
C LEU A 283 -8.02 -3.41 18.94
N ASN A 284 -6.81 -3.10 18.55
CA ASN A 284 -6.03 -1.98 19.06
C ASN A 284 -5.72 -1.01 17.93
N CYS A 285 -6.08 0.26 18.10
CA CYS A 285 -5.79 1.31 17.12
C CYS A 285 -4.93 2.39 17.76
N PHE A 286 -3.90 2.79 17.04
CA PHE A 286 -3.00 3.86 17.42
C PHE A 286 -3.10 4.99 16.39
N ALA A 287 -3.04 6.22 16.86
CA ALA A 287 -2.92 7.38 15.98
C ALA A 287 -1.63 8.16 16.25
N ASN A 288 -1.04 8.68 15.18
CA ASN A 288 -0.05 9.75 15.25
C ASN A 288 -0.71 11.03 14.73
N THR A 289 -1.06 11.91 15.66
CA THR A 289 -1.74 13.17 15.37
C THR A 289 -0.79 14.34 15.15
N GLY A 290 0.49 14.07 14.85
CA GLY A 290 1.53 15.07 14.65
C GLY A 290 2.56 15.13 15.78
N GLY A 291 2.83 13.99 16.39
CA GLY A 291 3.79 13.79 17.46
C GLY A 291 4.09 12.32 17.69
N ASN A 292 3.87 11.85 18.90
CA ASN A 292 4.04 10.46 19.25
C ASN A 292 2.78 9.62 18.90
N TRP A 293 2.96 8.33 18.72
CA TRP A 293 1.88 7.38 18.63
C TRP A 293 1.19 7.21 19.98
N SER A 294 -0.14 7.26 20.01
CA SER A 294 -0.95 7.00 21.20
C SER A 294 -2.08 6.01 20.88
N ASN A 295 -2.39 5.16 21.83
CA ASN A 295 -3.51 4.24 21.73
C ASN A 295 -4.83 5.03 21.78
N GLN A 296 -5.75 4.72 20.88
CA GLN A 296 -7.02 5.43 20.75
C GLN A 296 -8.17 4.59 21.30
N LYS A 297 -9.16 5.26 21.89
CA LYS A 297 -10.39 4.60 22.34
C LYS A 297 -11.20 4.13 21.13
N ILE A 298 -11.64 2.88 21.19
CA ILE A 298 -12.53 2.28 20.19
C ILE A 298 -13.92 2.13 20.79
N THR A 299 -14.93 2.46 20.01
CA THR A 299 -16.35 2.27 20.35
C THR A 299 -17.02 1.42 19.29
N ASN A 300 -17.70 0.35 19.71
CA ASN A 300 -18.46 -0.48 18.80
C ASN A 300 -19.77 0.23 18.43
N ILE A 301 -20.02 0.37 17.12
CA ILE A 301 -21.31 0.86 16.59
C ILE A 301 -22.22 -0.33 16.34
N THR A 302 -21.66 -1.42 15.77
CA THR A 302 -22.30 -2.72 15.59
C THR A 302 -21.29 -3.83 15.91
N GLU A 303 -21.65 -5.09 15.73
CA GLU A 303 -20.72 -6.23 15.91
C GLU A 303 -19.48 -6.16 15.00
N LYS A 304 -19.59 -5.54 13.84
CA LYS A 304 -18.52 -5.46 12.85
C LYS A 304 -18.04 -4.02 12.56
N ARG A 305 -18.78 -2.98 13.01
CA ARG A 305 -18.46 -1.58 12.75
C ARG A 305 -17.96 -0.87 13.98
N VAL A 306 -16.83 -0.21 13.85
CA VAL A 306 -16.18 0.54 14.93
C VAL A 306 -16.03 2.03 14.61
N GLN A 307 -15.93 2.82 15.68
CA GLN A 307 -15.49 4.21 15.64
C GLN A 307 -14.21 4.33 16.47
N ILE A 308 -13.18 4.97 15.90
CA ILE A 308 -11.99 5.41 16.61
C ILE A 308 -12.26 6.81 17.16
N ILE A 309 -12.11 6.98 18.45
CA ILE A 309 -12.21 8.28 19.12
C ILE A 309 -10.80 8.84 19.28
N LEU A 310 -10.46 9.82 18.44
CA LEU A 310 -9.17 10.50 18.54
C LEU A 310 -9.07 11.29 19.84
N ASP A 311 -7.97 11.16 20.57
CA ASP A 311 -7.70 11.98 21.76
C ASP A 311 -7.48 13.45 21.36
N ASP A 312 -6.65 13.68 20.35
CA ASP A 312 -6.29 15.00 19.84
C ASP A 312 -6.65 15.19 18.36
N SER A 313 -6.72 16.45 17.92
CA SER A 313 -6.79 16.81 16.50
C SER A 313 -5.48 16.50 15.81
N PHE A 314 -5.53 16.06 14.55
CA PHE A 314 -4.34 15.99 13.71
C PHE A 314 -3.72 17.38 13.53
N LYS A 315 -2.40 17.45 13.60
CA LYS A 315 -1.62 18.66 13.26
C LYS A 315 -1.33 18.69 11.76
N SER A 316 -1.03 19.88 11.25
CA SER A 316 -0.60 20.06 9.85
C SER A 316 0.53 19.10 9.49
N GLY A 317 0.46 18.51 8.31
CA GLY A 317 1.37 17.48 7.80
C GLY A 317 0.70 16.11 7.71
N ARG A 318 1.37 15.06 8.17
CA ARG A 318 0.87 13.68 8.02
C ARG A 318 0.26 13.15 9.31
N GLY A 319 -1.06 12.94 9.29
CA GLY A 319 -1.79 12.18 10.32
C GLY A 319 -1.84 10.70 9.95
N ARG A 320 -1.63 9.79 10.90
CA ARG A 320 -1.63 8.35 10.64
C ARG A 320 -2.40 7.57 11.66
N ILE A 321 -2.99 6.48 11.20
CA ILE A 321 -3.67 5.48 12.03
C ILE A 321 -3.11 4.12 11.69
N ASN A 322 -2.86 3.31 12.73
CA ASN A 322 -2.55 1.90 12.60
C ASN A 322 -3.46 1.11 13.54
N CYS A 323 -4.15 0.11 13.00
CA CYS A 323 -4.95 -0.82 13.76
C CYS A 323 -4.39 -2.23 13.61
N THR A 324 -4.25 -2.92 14.72
CA THR A 324 -3.79 -4.30 14.76
C THR A 324 -4.68 -5.14 15.65
N VAL A 325 -4.78 -6.41 15.31
CA VAL A 325 -5.47 -7.41 16.12
C VAL A 325 -4.78 -8.75 15.98
N LYS A 326 -4.72 -9.50 17.06
CA LYS A 326 -4.20 -10.87 17.04
C LYS A 326 -5.37 -11.84 16.96
N LYS A 327 -5.36 -12.69 15.92
CA LYS A 327 -6.28 -13.83 15.79
C LYS A 327 -5.45 -15.10 15.72
N ASP A 328 -5.68 -16.04 16.62
CA ASP A 328 -4.88 -17.25 16.79
C ASP A 328 -3.38 -16.94 16.97
N LYS A 329 -2.57 -17.31 16.00
CA LYS A 329 -1.10 -17.06 16.02
C LYS A 329 -0.70 -15.85 15.18
N ASN A 330 -1.59 -15.33 14.36
CA ASN A 330 -1.30 -14.31 13.36
C ASN A 330 -1.74 -12.93 13.83
N TRP A 331 -0.97 -11.92 13.46
CA TRP A 331 -1.36 -10.53 13.58
C TRP A 331 -2.01 -10.06 12.29
N HIS A 332 -3.07 -9.28 12.39
CA HIS A 332 -3.70 -8.59 11.27
C HIS A 332 -3.42 -7.09 11.40
N TRP A 333 -3.11 -6.45 10.29
CA TRP A 333 -2.71 -5.04 10.27
C TRP A 333 -3.45 -4.27 9.18
N PHE A 334 -4.01 -3.13 9.59
CA PHE A 334 -4.55 -2.09 8.73
C PHE A 334 -3.94 -0.75 9.12
N GLY A 335 -3.60 0.08 8.15
CA GLY A 335 -3.17 1.46 8.38
C GLY A 335 -3.80 2.43 7.41
N TYR A 336 -3.79 3.69 7.78
CA TYR A 336 -4.30 4.78 6.97
C TYR A 336 -3.51 6.06 7.23
N GLN A 337 -3.32 6.89 6.21
CA GLN A 337 -2.64 8.17 6.32
C GLN A 337 -3.52 9.29 5.77
N PHE A 338 -3.55 10.40 6.50
CA PHE A 338 -4.12 11.67 6.06
C PHE A 338 -3.00 12.67 5.77
N LEU A 339 -3.18 13.48 4.75
CA LEU A 339 -2.53 14.78 4.66
C LEU A 339 -3.42 15.79 5.36
N VAL A 340 -2.85 16.64 6.20
CA VAL A 340 -3.58 17.62 7.04
C VAL A 340 -3.05 19.02 6.70
N LYS A 341 -3.94 19.92 6.32
CA LYS A 341 -3.63 21.31 5.94
C LYS A 341 -3.01 22.12 7.08
#